data_4d213e15abf36215b4c3436ef6d1a55e
#
_entry.id   4d213e15abf36215b4c3436ef6d1a55e
#
_cell.length_a   1.000
_cell.length_b   1.000
_cell.length_c   1.000
_cell.angle_alpha   90.00
_cell.angle_beta   90.00
_cell.angle_gamma   90.00
#
_symmetry.space_group_name_H-M   'P 1'
#
loop_
_entity.id
_entity.type
_entity.pdbx_description
1 polymer ?
#
loop_
_entity_poly.entity_id
_entity_poly.type
_entity_poly.pdbx_seq_one_letter_code
_entity_poly.pdbx_strand_id
1 'polypeptide(L)'
;MALLTGLLALVLRKGSVPHKRMGDVFFGAMLLCSGAGLWLALKGGNQFLLVISVFSLYLTLAGFSAPFVLKSPAARILGQLLASIMALGVVGFVVLTIDAFQNGNALAGILLMLFGALAGFLVVQDYRFFRHDKGSVMSQHIGRMVGAWIAALSGFLVVNQTLQPPVLNWVAPPVIGVPVIVYWIRKFTRP
;
A
#
# COMPACT_ATOMS: atom_id res chain seq x y z
N MET A 1 1.40 -17.06 -1.49
CA MET A 1 2.58 -16.76 -0.63
C MET A 1 2.43 -15.43 0.11
N ALA A 2 2.26 -14.27 -0.55
CA ALA A 2 2.17 -12.95 0.10
C ALA A 2 1.16 -12.89 1.27
N LEU A 3 -0.07 -13.39 1.08
CA LEU A 3 -1.11 -13.35 2.12
C LEU A 3 -0.72 -14.13 3.39
N LEU A 4 -0.16 -15.32 3.24
CA LEU A 4 0.24 -16.16 4.38
C LEU A 4 1.43 -15.57 5.12
N THR A 5 2.48 -15.16 4.39
CA THR A 5 3.69 -14.61 5.00
C THR A 5 3.45 -13.23 5.63
N GLY A 6 2.61 -12.42 5.01
CA GLY A 6 2.17 -11.15 5.59
C GLY A 6 1.35 -11.34 6.86
N LEU A 7 0.41 -12.30 6.89
CA LEU A 7 -0.36 -12.65 8.09
C LEU A 7 0.55 -13.17 9.21
N LEU A 8 1.50 -14.07 8.89
CA LEU A 8 2.48 -14.54 9.87
C LEU A 8 3.33 -13.40 10.42
N ALA A 9 3.82 -12.49 9.57
CA ALA A 9 4.54 -11.31 10.02
C ALA A 9 3.69 -10.41 10.94
N LEU A 10 2.36 -10.33 10.74
CA LEU A 10 1.45 -9.59 11.60
C LEU A 10 1.25 -10.24 12.98
N VAL A 11 1.30 -11.56 13.08
CA VAL A 11 1.06 -12.30 14.34
C VAL A 11 2.36 -12.47 15.14
N LEU A 12 3.48 -12.69 14.48
CA LEU A 12 4.78 -12.91 15.13
C LEU A 12 5.24 -11.71 15.96
N ARG A 13 6.02 -11.97 17.02
CA ARG A 13 6.63 -10.93 17.87
C ARG A 13 7.45 -9.99 17.00
N LYS A 14 7.06 -8.70 17.01
CA LYS A 14 7.68 -7.66 16.18
C LYS A 14 9.17 -7.53 16.47
N GLY A 15 9.98 -7.39 15.41
CA GLY A 15 11.44 -7.28 15.50
C GLY A 15 12.18 -8.59 15.73
N SER A 16 11.49 -9.72 16.00
CA SER A 16 12.12 -11.04 16.14
C SER A 16 12.66 -11.55 14.79
N VAL A 17 13.57 -12.52 14.83
CA VAL A 17 14.13 -13.16 13.63
C VAL A 17 13.03 -13.78 12.74
N PRO A 18 12.04 -14.54 13.29
CA PRO A 18 10.93 -15.03 12.46
C PRO A 18 10.11 -13.93 11.81
N HIS A 19 9.82 -12.80 12.52
CA HIS A 19 9.11 -11.66 11.95
C HIS A 19 9.87 -11.08 10.75
N LYS A 20 11.19 -10.88 10.88
CA LYS A 20 12.02 -10.34 9.79
C LYS A 20 12.02 -11.28 8.59
N ARG A 21 12.25 -12.58 8.79
CA ARG A 21 12.23 -13.58 7.70
C ARG A 21 10.90 -13.62 6.96
N MET A 22 9.78 -13.62 7.71
CA MET A 22 8.45 -13.59 7.07
C MET A 22 8.20 -12.25 6.36
N GLY A 23 8.71 -11.16 6.90
CA GLY A 23 8.68 -9.85 6.25
C GLY A 23 9.46 -9.82 4.93
N ASP A 24 10.65 -10.42 4.88
CA ASP A 24 11.48 -10.52 3.67
C ASP A 24 10.78 -11.35 2.58
N VAL A 25 10.19 -12.50 2.95
CA VAL A 25 9.44 -13.33 2.01
C VAL A 25 8.17 -12.61 1.53
N PHE A 26 7.47 -11.92 2.43
CA PHE A 26 6.32 -11.08 2.06
C PHE A 26 6.72 -9.98 1.08
N PHE A 27 7.81 -9.28 1.37
CA PHE A 27 8.34 -8.22 0.49
C PHE A 27 8.64 -8.75 -0.91
N GLY A 28 9.39 -9.84 -1.03
CA GLY A 28 9.70 -10.46 -2.33
C GLY A 28 8.45 -10.91 -3.09
N ALA A 29 7.48 -11.53 -2.38
CA ALA A 29 6.21 -11.94 -2.98
C ALA A 29 5.39 -10.75 -3.48
N MET A 30 5.36 -9.64 -2.72
CA MET A 30 4.66 -8.41 -3.12
C MET A 30 5.33 -7.69 -4.29
N LEU A 31 6.67 -7.71 -4.37
CA LEU A 31 7.37 -7.19 -5.56
C LEU A 31 6.99 -7.95 -6.82
N LEU A 32 6.95 -9.29 -6.74
CA LEU A 32 6.54 -10.13 -7.86
C LEU A 32 5.07 -9.86 -8.26
N CYS A 33 4.16 -9.80 -7.29
CA CYS A 33 2.74 -9.54 -7.55
C CYS A 33 2.53 -8.15 -8.17
N SER A 34 3.12 -7.10 -7.58
CA SER A 34 2.96 -5.74 -8.08
C SER A 34 3.66 -5.53 -9.42
N GLY A 35 4.83 -6.15 -9.62
CA GLY A 35 5.55 -6.13 -10.90
C GLY A 35 4.79 -6.84 -12.01
N ALA A 36 4.21 -8.01 -11.71
CA ALA A 36 3.35 -8.73 -12.66
C ALA A 36 2.09 -7.92 -13.01
N GLY A 37 1.45 -7.30 -12.00
CA GLY A 37 0.30 -6.41 -12.22
C GLY A 37 0.66 -5.22 -13.10
N LEU A 38 1.80 -4.58 -12.87
CA LEU A 38 2.32 -3.48 -13.69
C LEU A 38 2.56 -3.93 -15.14
N TRP A 39 3.22 -5.07 -15.32
CA TRP A 39 3.46 -5.64 -16.64
C TRP A 39 2.17 -5.93 -17.41
N LEU A 40 1.20 -6.57 -16.76
CA LEU A 40 -0.11 -6.87 -17.36
C LEU A 40 -0.89 -5.58 -17.70
N ALA A 41 -0.82 -4.57 -16.83
CA ALA A 41 -1.45 -3.28 -17.07
C ALA A 41 -0.88 -2.59 -18.32
N LEU A 42 0.43 -2.57 -18.48
CA LEU A 42 1.10 -1.98 -19.63
C LEU A 42 0.81 -2.75 -20.93
N LYS A 43 0.80 -4.07 -20.87
CA LYS A 43 0.47 -4.93 -22.04
C LYS A 43 -0.99 -4.82 -22.45
N GLY A 44 -1.90 -4.78 -21.48
CA GLY A 44 -3.35 -4.79 -21.69
C GLY A 44 -4.00 -3.41 -21.77
N GLY A 45 -3.25 -2.32 -21.59
CA GLY A 45 -3.80 -0.97 -21.56
C GLY A 45 -4.74 -0.69 -20.38
N ASN A 46 -4.69 -1.51 -19.32
CA ASN A 46 -5.59 -1.38 -18.17
C ASN A 46 -5.05 -0.34 -17.19
N GLN A 47 -5.55 0.90 -17.33
CA GLN A 47 -5.12 2.03 -16.52
C GLN A 47 -5.47 1.88 -15.03
N PHE A 48 -6.60 1.24 -14.71
CA PHE A 48 -6.98 0.95 -13.33
C PHE A 48 -5.96 0.01 -12.67
N LEU A 49 -5.61 -1.09 -13.34
CA LEU A 49 -4.60 -2.02 -12.86
C LEU A 49 -3.23 -1.36 -12.74
N LEU A 50 -2.90 -0.41 -13.65
CA LEU A 50 -1.65 0.35 -13.61
C LEU A 50 -1.51 1.13 -12.29
N VAL A 51 -2.48 1.99 -11.95
CA VAL A 51 -2.38 2.81 -10.73
C VAL A 51 -2.44 1.97 -9.45
N ILE A 52 -3.22 0.90 -9.43
CA ILE A 52 -3.26 -0.02 -8.27
C ILE A 52 -1.92 -0.76 -8.11
N SER A 53 -1.29 -1.17 -9.21
CA SER A 53 0.03 -1.83 -9.15
C SER A 53 1.12 -0.87 -8.67
N VAL A 54 1.13 0.37 -9.15
CA VAL A 54 2.04 1.44 -8.70
C VAL A 54 1.82 1.73 -7.21
N PHE A 55 0.56 1.83 -6.77
CA PHE A 55 0.23 2.04 -5.36
C PHE A 55 0.70 0.89 -4.46
N SER A 56 0.48 -0.36 -4.87
CA SER A 56 0.92 -1.54 -4.12
C SER A 56 2.45 -1.64 -4.06
N LEU A 57 3.14 -1.31 -5.16
CA LEU A 57 4.59 -1.27 -5.22
C LEU A 57 5.15 -0.18 -4.30
N TYR A 58 4.55 1.02 -4.32
CA TYR A 58 4.90 2.10 -3.40
C TYR A 58 4.77 1.67 -1.93
N LEU A 59 3.62 1.11 -1.53
CA LEU A 59 3.40 0.64 -0.16
C LEU A 59 4.47 -0.38 0.26
N THR A 60 4.78 -1.32 -0.62
CA THR A 60 5.75 -2.39 -0.35
C THR A 60 7.16 -1.83 -0.16
N LEU A 61 7.63 -1.02 -1.11
CA LEU A 61 8.98 -0.45 -1.09
C LEU A 61 9.16 0.58 0.04
N ALA A 62 8.21 1.50 0.20
CA ALA A 62 8.26 2.51 1.25
C ALA A 62 8.14 1.88 2.64
N GLY A 63 7.29 0.85 2.81
CA GLY A 63 7.14 0.14 4.07
C GLY A 63 8.39 -0.66 4.45
N PHE A 64 8.99 -1.36 3.49
CA PHE A 64 10.21 -2.14 3.73
C PHE A 64 11.43 -1.25 4.01
N SER A 65 11.59 -0.15 3.27
CA SER A 65 12.72 0.78 3.42
C SER A 65 12.61 1.68 4.66
N ALA A 66 11.44 1.89 5.22
CA ALA A 66 11.20 2.83 6.33
C ALA A 66 12.18 2.67 7.51
N PRO A 67 12.49 1.47 8.03
CA PRO A 67 13.43 1.31 9.16
C PRO A 67 14.86 1.76 8.85
N PHE A 68 15.21 1.93 7.58
CA PHE A 68 16.56 2.28 7.12
C PHE A 68 16.69 3.76 6.75
N VAL A 69 15.58 4.49 6.59
CA VAL A 69 15.56 5.88 6.10
C VAL A 69 16.40 6.86 6.95
N LEU A 70 16.40 6.69 8.28
CA LEU A 70 17.22 7.53 9.17
C LEU A 70 18.67 7.05 9.28
N LYS A 71 18.99 5.84 8.82
CA LYS A 71 20.32 5.20 8.95
C LYS A 71 21.13 5.29 7.67
N SER A 72 20.50 5.52 6.52
CA SER A 72 21.13 5.48 5.21
C SER A 72 20.64 6.62 4.32
N PRO A 73 21.52 7.49 3.83
CA PRO A 73 21.16 8.52 2.85
C PRO A 73 20.51 7.94 1.60
N ALA A 74 20.98 6.78 1.13
CA ALA A 74 20.41 6.10 -0.02
C ALA A 74 18.95 5.67 0.22
N ALA A 75 18.64 5.14 1.42
CA ALA A 75 17.26 4.78 1.79
C ALA A 75 16.36 6.04 1.90
N ARG A 76 16.90 7.17 2.36
CA ARG A 76 16.18 8.45 2.40
C ARG A 76 15.87 8.94 0.98
N ILE A 77 16.84 8.92 0.08
CA ILE A 77 16.66 9.31 -1.34
C ILE A 77 15.63 8.40 -1.99
N LEU A 78 15.73 7.07 -1.79
CA LEU A 78 14.74 6.12 -2.30
C LEU A 78 13.34 6.46 -1.80
N GLY A 79 13.17 6.73 -0.51
CA GLY A 79 11.88 7.11 0.08
C GLY A 79 11.31 8.39 -0.55
N GLN A 80 12.14 9.41 -0.78
CA GLN A 80 11.73 10.65 -1.45
C GLN A 80 11.32 10.41 -2.90
N LEU A 81 12.06 9.58 -3.64
CA LEU A 81 11.71 9.20 -5.02
C LEU A 81 10.38 8.45 -5.07
N LEU A 82 10.17 7.49 -4.17
CA LEU A 82 8.91 6.74 -4.07
C LEU A 82 7.74 7.66 -3.76
N ALA A 83 7.89 8.61 -2.84
CA ALA A 83 6.87 9.60 -2.53
C ALA A 83 6.56 10.50 -3.73
N SER A 84 7.58 10.90 -4.51
CA SER A 84 7.40 11.70 -5.72
C SER A 84 6.66 10.92 -6.83
N ILE A 85 7.04 9.67 -7.06
CA ILE A 85 6.35 8.77 -8.00
C ILE A 85 4.90 8.58 -7.57
N MET A 86 4.65 8.38 -6.26
CA MET A 86 3.28 8.24 -5.77
C MET A 86 2.48 9.54 -5.88
N ALA A 87 3.10 10.71 -5.74
CA ALA A 87 2.44 12.00 -5.98
C ALA A 87 1.94 12.11 -7.44
N LEU A 88 2.75 11.67 -8.41
CA LEU A 88 2.29 11.55 -9.81
C LEU A 88 1.17 10.50 -9.94
N GLY A 89 1.26 9.40 -9.20
CA GLY A 89 0.19 8.39 -9.15
C GLY A 89 -1.14 8.96 -8.63
N VAL A 90 -1.11 9.90 -7.68
CA VAL A 90 -2.32 10.60 -7.19
C VAL A 90 -3.00 11.38 -8.32
N VAL A 91 -2.22 12.03 -9.19
CA VAL A 91 -2.76 12.70 -10.38
C VAL A 91 -3.44 11.67 -11.29
N GLY A 92 -2.83 10.51 -11.50
CA GLY A 92 -3.44 9.40 -12.24
C GLY A 92 -4.77 8.94 -11.63
N PHE A 93 -4.84 8.79 -10.31
CA PHE A 93 -6.10 8.47 -9.63
C PHE A 93 -7.18 9.53 -9.88
N VAL A 94 -6.84 10.82 -9.83
CA VAL A 94 -7.80 11.93 -10.09
C VAL A 94 -8.31 11.85 -11.51
N VAL A 95 -7.44 11.71 -12.51
CA VAL A 95 -7.83 11.62 -13.93
C VAL A 95 -8.76 10.43 -14.16
N LEU A 96 -8.39 9.24 -13.66
CA LEU A 96 -9.22 8.06 -13.83
C LEU A 96 -10.54 8.11 -13.05
N THR A 97 -10.58 8.81 -11.91
CA THR A 97 -11.83 9.06 -11.18
C THR A 97 -12.80 9.89 -12.02
N ILE A 98 -12.31 10.96 -12.64
CA ILE A 98 -13.13 11.82 -13.51
C ILE A 98 -13.63 11.02 -14.72
N ASP A 99 -12.73 10.29 -15.39
CA ASP A 99 -13.07 9.45 -16.53
C ASP A 99 -14.14 8.40 -16.18
N ALA A 100 -13.98 7.71 -15.04
CA ALA A 100 -14.95 6.72 -14.60
C ALA A 100 -16.35 7.31 -14.36
N PHE A 101 -16.44 8.49 -13.74
CA PHE A 101 -17.73 9.16 -13.54
C PHE A 101 -18.34 9.65 -14.86
N GLN A 102 -17.53 10.18 -15.78
CA GLN A 102 -18.00 10.63 -17.11
C GLN A 102 -18.54 9.46 -17.94
N ASN A 103 -17.95 8.27 -17.81
CA ASN A 103 -18.41 7.05 -18.48
C ASN A 103 -19.53 6.30 -17.71
N GLY A 104 -20.12 6.91 -16.68
CA GLY A 104 -21.23 6.34 -15.91
C GLY A 104 -20.84 5.18 -14.98
N ASN A 105 -19.55 4.89 -14.81
CA ASN A 105 -19.06 3.84 -13.91
C ASN A 105 -18.84 4.38 -12.49
N ALA A 106 -19.93 4.69 -11.79
CA ALA A 106 -19.89 5.31 -10.47
C ALA A 106 -19.11 4.47 -9.44
N LEU A 107 -19.23 3.12 -9.48
CA LEU A 107 -18.51 2.25 -8.54
C LEU A 107 -17.00 2.38 -8.72
N ALA A 108 -16.50 2.29 -9.95
CA ALA A 108 -15.08 2.46 -10.23
C ALA A 108 -14.59 3.87 -9.82
N GLY A 109 -15.38 4.92 -10.11
CA GLY A 109 -15.08 6.29 -9.72
C GLY A 109 -14.94 6.45 -8.20
N ILE A 110 -15.87 5.91 -7.42
CA ILE A 110 -15.81 5.92 -5.95
C ILE A 110 -14.57 5.18 -5.43
N LEU A 111 -14.27 4.00 -5.95
CA LEU A 111 -13.10 3.23 -5.53
C LEU A 111 -11.79 3.96 -5.86
N LEU A 112 -11.66 4.51 -7.08
CA LEU A 112 -10.50 5.29 -7.49
C LEU A 112 -10.32 6.55 -6.62
N MET A 113 -11.42 7.25 -6.30
CA MET A 113 -11.40 8.40 -5.40
C MET A 113 -10.91 8.03 -4.00
N LEU A 114 -11.40 6.92 -3.42
CA LEU A 114 -10.99 6.45 -2.10
C LEU A 114 -9.50 6.06 -2.08
N PHE A 115 -9.02 5.30 -3.06
CA PHE A 115 -7.60 4.93 -3.16
C PHE A 115 -6.73 6.15 -3.45
N GLY A 116 -7.16 7.07 -4.28
CA GLY A 116 -6.47 8.33 -4.56
C GLY A 116 -6.36 9.22 -3.33
N ALA A 117 -7.43 9.36 -2.54
CA ALA A 117 -7.42 10.09 -1.27
C ALA A 117 -6.45 9.47 -0.26
N LEU A 118 -6.46 8.12 -0.14
CA LEU A 118 -5.51 7.40 0.72
C LEU A 118 -4.07 7.61 0.25
N ALA A 119 -3.81 7.50 -1.05
CA ALA A 119 -2.50 7.74 -1.63
C ALA A 119 -2.01 9.17 -1.37
N GLY A 120 -2.86 10.18 -1.57
CA GLY A 120 -2.57 11.58 -1.26
C GLY A 120 -2.26 11.81 0.21
N PHE A 121 -3.02 11.17 1.11
CA PHE A 121 -2.74 11.22 2.54
C PHE A 121 -1.34 10.65 2.88
N LEU A 122 -0.96 9.53 2.29
CA LEU A 122 0.35 8.92 2.49
C LEU A 122 1.48 9.79 1.94
N VAL A 123 1.30 10.40 0.77
CA VAL A 123 2.26 11.36 0.17
C VAL A 123 2.46 12.57 1.09
N VAL A 124 1.39 13.12 1.65
CA VAL A 124 1.49 14.23 2.63
C VAL A 124 2.23 13.80 3.89
N GLN A 125 2.01 12.58 4.37
CA GLN A 125 2.78 12.04 5.51
C GLN A 125 4.27 11.94 5.18
N ASP A 126 4.62 11.42 3.99
CA ASP A 126 6.01 11.29 3.55
C ASP A 126 6.67 12.67 3.40
N TYR A 127 5.98 13.62 2.77
CA TYR A 127 6.47 14.99 2.65
C TYR A 127 6.78 15.61 4.02
N ARG A 128 5.87 15.48 4.99
CA ARG A 128 6.08 15.97 6.36
C ARG A 128 7.26 15.28 7.05
N PHE A 129 7.41 13.98 6.85
CA PHE A 129 8.51 13.20 7.40
C PHE A 129 9.86 13.63 6.83
N PHE A 130 9.99 13.72 5.50
CA PHE A 130 11.26 14.04 4.86
C PHE A 130 11.68 15.51 5.01
N ARG A 131 10.72 16.44 5.14
CA ARG A 131 11.00 17.87 5.26
C ARG A 131 11.20 18.34 6.70
N HIS A 132 10.47 17.77 7.64
CA HIS A 132 10.43 18.27 9.01
C HIS A 132 10.86 17.24 10.05
N ASP A 133 11.29 16.06 9.62
CA ASP A 133 11.56 14.88 10.45
C ASP A 133 10.40 14.57 11.43
N LYS A 134 9.17 14.94 11.03
CA LYS A 134 7.95 14.73 11.80
C LYS A 134 7.31 13.40 11.45
N GLY A 135 7.16 12.56 12.44
CA GLY A 135 6.54 11.25 12.32
C GLY A 135 7.47 10.13 12.79
N SER A 136 6.89 8.99 13.02
CA SER A 136 7.62 7.81 13.48
C SER A 136 7.94 6.90 12.29
N VAL A 137 9.20 6.51 12.15
CA VAL A 137 9.66 5.46 11.22
C VAL A 137 8.83 4.18 11.40
N MET A 138 8.52 3.83 12.66
CA MET A 138 7.72 2.65 12.96
C MET A 138 6.29 2.78 12.46
N SER A 139 5.68 3.97 12.58
CA SER A 139 4.35 4.24 12.02
C SER A 139 4.33 4.07 10.50
N GLN A 140 5.37 4.54 9.82
CA GLN A 140 5.50 4.38 8.37
C GLN A 140 5.65 2.90 7.99
N HIS A 141 6.55 2.17 8.66
CA HIS A 141 6.73 0.75 8.43
C HIS A 141 5.41 -0.03 8.61
N ILE A 142 4.76 0.14 9.77
CA ILE A 142 3.51 -0.57 10.08
C ILE A 142 2.42 -0.20 9.06
N GLY A 143 2.18 1.10 8.86
CA GLY A 143 1.10 1.57 8.01
C GLY A 143 1.23 1.08 6.57
N ARG A 144 2.44 1.12 6.01
CA ARG A 144 2.68 0.73 4.62
C ARG A 144 2.76 -0.77 4.42
N MET A 145 3.41 -1.52 5.34
CA MET A 145 3.48 -3.00 5.23
C MET A 145 2.11 -3.65 5.43
N VAL A 146 1.32 -3.19 6.43
CA VAL A 146 -0.05 -3.68 6.61
C VAL A 146 -0.94 -3.21 5.46
N GLY A 147 -0.76 -1.98 4.97
CA GLY A 147 -1.44 -1.47 3.79
C GLY A 147 -1.17 -2.32 2.54
N ALA A 148 0.08 -2.74 2.31
CA ALA A 148 0.45 -3.66 1.24
C ALA A 148 -0.24 -5.02 1.39
N TRP A 149 -0.35 -5.54 2.61
CA TRP A 149 -1.08 -6.79 2.87
C TRP A 149 -2.59 -6.64 2.63
N ILE A 150 -3.20 -5.50 3.03
CA ILE A 150 -4.60 -5.18 2.73
C ILE A 150 -4.81 -5.15 1.20
N ALA A 151 -3.92 -4.49 0.45
CA ALA A 151 -4.00 -4.42 -1.01
C ALA A 151 -3.92 -5.82 -1.66
N ALA A 152 -3.01 -6.69 -1.16
CA ALA A 152 -2.92 -8.07 -1.62
C ALA A 152 -4.20 -8.88 -1.33
N LEU A 153 -4.78 -8.70 -0.14
CA LEU A 153 -6.03 -9.37 0.24
C LEU A 153 -7.20 -8.89 -0.61
N SER A 154 -7.33 -7.56 -0.83
CA SER A 154 -8.35 -7.01 -1.72
C SER A 154 -8.20 -7.56 -3.14
N GLY A 155 -6.99 -7.56 -3.68
CA GLY A 155 -6.73 -8.13 -5.02
C GLY A 155 -7.12 -9.59 -5.12
N PHE A 156 -6.78 -10.40 -4.11
CA PHE A 156 -7.18 -11.81 -4.05
C PHE A 156 -8.71 -12.00 -4.03
N LEU A 157 -9.41 -11.26 -3.17
CA LEU A 157 -10.87 -11.35 -3.05
C LEU A 157 -11.58 -10.89 -4.33
N VAL A 158 -11.09 -9.82 -4.97
CA VAL A 158 -11.64 -9.28 -6.22
C VAL A 158 -11.49 -10.26 -7.37
N VAL A 159 -10.32 -10.86 -7.53
CA VAL A 159 -10.07 -11.83 -8.62
C VAL A 159 -10.91 -13.09 -8.44
N ASN A 160 -11.08 -13.55 -7.19
CA ASN A 160 -11.84 -14.77 -6.89
C ASN A 160 -13.34 -14.51 -6.65
N GLN A 161 -13.81 -13.24 -6.67
CA GLN A 161 -15.20 -12.85 -6.42
C GLN A 161 -15.79 -13.51 -5.16
N THR A 162 -15.01 -13.53 -4.07
CA THR A 162 -15.28 -14.34 -2.87
C THR A 162 -16.46 -13.82 -2.05
N LEU A 163 -16.70 -12.50 -2.07
CA LEU A 163 -17.75 -11.84 -1.28
C LEU A 163 -18.82 -11.25 -2.18
N GLN A 164 -20.08 -11.25 -1.66
CA GLN A 164 -21.23 -10.62 -2.30
C GLN A 164 -21.82 -9.54 -1.38
N PRO A 165 -22.23 -8.38 -1.89
CA PRO A 165 -22.06 -7.89 -3.27
C PRO A 165 -20.58 -7.63 -3.63
N PRO A 166 -20.21 -7.56 -4.93
CA PRO A 166 -18.80 -7.49 -5.37
C PRO A 166 -17.98 -6.35 -4.76
N VAL A 167 -18.61 -5.24 -4.39
CA VAL A 167 -17.96 -4.11 -3.71
C VAL A 167 -17.29 -4.50 -2.38
N LEU A 168 -17.80 -5.51 -1.70
CA LEU A 168 -17.22 -5.99 -0.44
C LEU A 168 -15.81 -6.54 -0.60
N ASN A 169 -15.46 -7.08 -1.78
CA ASN A 169 -14.12 -7.57 -2.05
C ASN A 169 -13.07 -6.44 -1.99
N TRP A 170 -13.48 -5.20 -2.28
CA TRP A 170 -12.62 -4.02 -2.19
C TRP A 170 -12.60 -3.39 -0.80
N VAL A 171 -13.76 -3.34 -0.14
CA VAL A 171 -13.98 -2.52 1.07
C VAL A 171 -13.70 -3.31 2.36
N ALA A 172 -14.02 -4.60 2.41
CA ALA A 172 -13.86 -5.39 3.63
C ALA A 172 -12.41 -5.46 4.14
N PRO A 173 -11.36 -5.70 3.29
CA PRO A 173 -10.00 -5.73 3.78
C PRO A 173 -9.51 -4.41 4.40
N PRO A 174 -9.74 -3.23 3.80
CA PRO A 174 -9.42 -1.96 4.46
C PRO A 174 -10.20 -1.73 5.77
N VAL A 175 -11.48 -2.05 5.81
CA VAL A 175 -12.31 -1.88 7.03
C VAL A 175 -11.77 -2.69 8.20
N ILE A 176 -11.28 -3.90 7.95
CA ILE A 176 -10.67 -4.75 8.97
C ILE A 176 -9.22 -4.33 9.25
N GLY A 177 -8.45 -4.02 8.21
CA GLY A 177 -7.02 -3.78 8.31
C GLY A 177 -6.64 -2.41 8.89
N VAL A 178 -7.42 -1.36 8.63
CA VAL A 178 -7.13 -0.02 9.18
C VAL A 178 -7.18 0.01 10.72
N PRO A 179 -8.16 -0.57 11.41
CA PRO A 179 -8.11 -0.73 12.86
C PRO A 179 -6.85 -1.45 13.37
N VAL A 180 -6.40 -2.49 12.65
CA VAL A 180 -5.15 -3.21 12.98
C VAL A 180 -3.94 -2.27 12.86
N ILE A 181 -3.86 -1.46 11.81
CA ILE A 181 -2.81 -0.44 11.64
C ILE A 181 -2.82 0.52 12.82
N VAL A 182 -3.99 1.09 13.16
CA VAL A 182 -4.14 2.06 14.25
C VAL A 182 -3.75 1.45 15.59
N TYR A 183 -4.18 0.21 15.86
CA TYR A 183 -3.81 -0.51 17.09
C TYR A 183 -2.28 -0.67 17.22
N TRP A 184 -1.60 -1.17 16.17
CA TRP A 184 -0.16 -1.39 16.21
C TRP A 184 0.63 -0.08 16.27
N ILE A 185 0.22 0.95 15.52
CA ILE A 185 0.85 2.27 15.59
C ILE A 185 0.76 2.80 17.03
N ARG A 186 -0.45 2.81 17.62
CA ARG A 186 -0.63 3.29 19.00
C ARG A 186 0.20 2.51 20.02
N LYS A 187 0.32 1.19 19.84
CA LYS A 187 1.09 0.33 20.74
C LYS A 187 2.60 0.60 20.69
N PHE A 188 3.15 0.95 19.51
CA PHE A 188 4.58 1.12 19.32
C PHE A 188 5.07 2.58 19.27
N THR A 189 4.16 3.55 19.25
CA THR A 189 4.51 4.97 19.17
C THR A 189 4.02 5.81 20.35
N ARG A 190 3.23 5.24 21.25
CA ARG A 190 2.94 5.90 22.54
C ARG A 190 4.14 5.72 23.46
N PRO A 191 4.55 6.81 24.16
CA PRO A 191 5.60 6.75 25.19
C PRO A 191 5.20 5.82 26.33
#